data_fc32b716a2db55fd17a4d24b6339964f
#
_entry.id   fc32b716a2db55fd17a4d24b6339964f
#
_cell.length_a   1.000
_cell.length_b   1.000
_cell.length_c   1.000
_cell.angle_alpha   90.00
_cell.angle_beta   90.00
_cell.angle_gamma   90.00
#
_symmetry.space_group_name_H-M   'P 1'
#
loop_
_entity.id
_entity.type
_entity.pdbx_description
1 polymer ?
#
loop_
_entity_poly.entity_id
_entity_poly.type
_entity_poly.pdbx_seq_one_letter_code
_entity_poly.pdbx_strand_id
1 'polypeptide(L)'
;AALAAGAFDDSTLEATLNNLLQTDPDPLVREAAQRSLDGGSDMKVLPTLSIMERILFLQRVPLFANLPPGELKQVAAIAYEHVFSEDDVIARQGEQGDEMYIIVDGEVRVLAELERGKTEELALRGPGEYVGEMSIISQEPRMASLRAVGDVRMLCIGQKEFEGIIRERPETSLAVIRVLIERLKEAQGRETP
;
A
#
# COMPACT_ATOMS: atom_id res chain seq x y z
N ALA A 1 -14.97 15.23 4.32
CA ALA A 1 -14.79 16.15 3.20
C ALA A 1 -13.96 15.45 2.16
N ALA A 2 -14.61 15.04 1.07
CA ALA A 2 -14.00 14.42 -0.08
C ALA A 2 -12.91 15.36 -0.62
N LEU A 3 -11.65 14.96 -0.51
CA LEU A 3 -10.63 15.45 -1.41
C LEU A 3 -10.84 14.69 -2.72
N ALA A 4 -11.45 15.41 -3.67
CA ALA A 4 -11.57 14.99 -5.03
C ALA A 4 -10.21 14.46 -5.52
N ALA A 5 -10.21 13.25 -6.05
CA ALA A 5 -9.25 12.85 -7.06
C ALA A 5 -9.41 13.89 -8.18
N GLY A 6 -8.55 14.90 -8.18
CA GLY A 6 -8.39 15.78 -9.31
C GLY A 6 -7.88 14.90 -10.43
N ALA A 7 -8.76 14.50 -11.33
CA ALA A 7 -8.34 14.04 -12.64
C ALA A 7 -7.41 15.17 -13.17
N PHE A 8 -6.13 14.87 -13.27
CA PHE A 8 -5.23 15.70 -14.04
C PHE A 8 -5.81 15.68 -15.46
N ASP A 9 -6.23 16.86 -15.93
CA ASP A 9 -6.69 17.01 -17.30
C ASP A 9 -5.54 16.55 -18.22
N ASP A 10 -5.79 15.52 -19.02
CA ASP A 10 -4.79 14.92 -19.92
C ASP A 10 -4.07 15.98 -20.75
N SER A 11 -4.76 17.05 -21.12
CA SER A 11 -4.19 18.18 -21.85
C SER A 11 -3.14 18.96 -21.05
N THR A 12 -3.32 19.08 -19.75
CA THR A 12 -2.36 19.76 -18.86
C THR A 12 -1.13 18.89 -18.62
N LEU A 13 -1.32 17.58 -18.53
CA LEU A 13 -0.23 16.61 -18.40
C LEU A 13 0.64 16.58 -19.67
N GLU A 14 0.02 16.49 -20.84
CA GLU A 14 0.72 16.55 -22.13
C GLU A 14 1.50 17.86 -22.32
N ALA A 15 0.91 18.99 -21.96
CA ALA A 15 1.59 20.28 -22.03
C ALA A 15 2.81 20.34 -21.10
N THR A 16 2.69 19.78 -19.90
CA THR A 16 3.79 19.71 -18.93
C THR A 16 4.92 18.79 -19.42
N LEU A 17 4.58 17.62 -19.94
CA LEU A 17 5.55 16.67 -20.50
C LEU A 17 6.29 17.27 -21.72
N ASN A 18 5.58 17.94 -22.62
CA ASN A 18 6.17 18.65 -23.77
C ASN A 18 7.12 19.77 -23.33
N ASN A 19 6.77 20.51 -22.27
CA ASN A 19 7.66 21.53 -21.71
C ASN A 19 8.93 20.91 -21.12
N LEU A 20 8.83 19.87 -20.31
CA LEU A 20 9.98 19.15 -19.75
C LEU A 20 10.90 18.61 -20.85
N LEU A 21 10.32 18.03 -21.90
CA LEU A 21 11.06 17.52 -23.03
C LEU A 21 11.94 18.58 -23.71
N GLN A 22 11.45 19.81 -23.80
CA GLN A 22 12.13 20.90 -24.49
C GLN A 22 13.07 21.72 -23.62
N THR A 23 12.79 21.83 -22.33
CA THR A 23 13.45 22.82 -21.46
C THR A 23 14.25 22.22 -20.31
N ASP A 24 14.02 20.95 -19.94
CA ASP A 24 14.74 20.37 -18.80
C ASP A 24 16.23 20.13 -19.14
N PRO A 25 17.16 20.58 -18.31
CA PRO A 25 18.60 20.40 -18.54
C PRO A 25 19.04 18.94 -18.41
N ASP A 26 18.33 18.11 -17.64
CA ASP A 26 18.70 16.70 -17.42
C ASP A 26 18.21 15.83 -18.60
N PRO A 27 19.13 15.14 -19.30
CA PRO A 27 18.77 14.25 -20.41
C PRO A 27 17.88 13.09 -19.99
N LEU A 28 17.97 12.60 -18.74
CA LEU A 28 17.13 11.52 -18.23
C LEU A 28 15.69 11.97 -18.03
N VAL A 29 15.49 13.23 -17.60
CA VAL A 29 14.13 13.81 -17.46
C VAL A 29 13.51 13.99 -18.83
N ARG A 30 14.26 14.48 -19.83
CA ARG A 30 13.75 14.60 -21.21
C ARG A 30 13.39 13.26 -21.83
N GLU A 31 14.23 12.23 -21.62
CA GLU A 31 13.95 10.87 -22.10
C GLU A 31 12.72 10.26 -21.44
N ALA A 32 12.50 10.49 -20.14
CA ALA A 32 11.31 10.05 -19.43
C ALA A 32 10.04 10.76 -19.94
N ALA A 33 10.12 12.08 -20.18
CA ALA A 33 9.02 12.85 -20.75
C ALA A 33 8.67 12.38 -22.18
N GLN A 34 9.67 12.07 -23.01
CA GLN A 34 9.46 11.54 -24.37
C GLN A 34 8.76 10.17 -24.32
N ARG A 35 9.21 9.25 -23.47
CA ARG A 35 8.58 7.93 -23.31
C ARG A 35 7.13 8.03 -22.87
N SER A 36 6.82 8.98 -21.99
CA SER A 36 5.44 9.23 -21.55
C SER A 36 4.54 9.78 -22.64
N LEU A 37 5.09 10.60 -23.56
CA LEU A 37 4.37 11.16 -24.71
C LEU A 37 4.17 10.16 -25.84
N ASP A 38 5.13 9.27 -26.07
CA ASP A 38 5.10 8.30 -27.17
C ASP A 38 4.05 7.19 -26.97
N GLY A 39 3.27 7.25 -25.87
CA GLY A 39 2.13 6.38 -25.66
C GLY A 39 2.48 4.90 -25.71
N GLY A 40 3.61 4.52 -25.11
CA GLY A 40 4.01 3.12 -25.01
C GLY A 40 2.94 2.34 -24.24
N SER A 41 1.96 1.85 -24.98
CA SER A 41 1.03 0.83 -24.53
C SER A 41 1.83 -0.43 -24.25
N ASP A 42 1.85 -0.81 -23.00
CA ASP A 42 2.26 -2.05 -22.36
C ASP A 42 3.44 -1.90 -21.39
N MET A 43 3.28 -1.04 -20.48
CA MET A 43 3.61 -1.13 -19.05
C MET A 43 3.31 0.25 -18.48
N LYS A 44 2.25 0.34 -17.70
CA LYS A 44 2.00 1.48 -16.82
C LYS A 44 3.13 1.49 -15.79
N VAL A 45 4.32 1.99 -16.20
CA VAL A 45 5.41 2.27 -15.27
C VAL A 45 4.95 3.45 -14.45
N LEU A 46 4.16 3.17 -13.43
CA LEU A 46 3.84 4.14 -12.41
C LEU A 46 5.17 4.58 -11.81
N PRO A 47 5.54 5.87 -11.87
CA PRO A 47 6.80 6.32 -11.31
C PRO A 47 6.87 5.90 -9.84
N THR A 48 7.99 5.30 -9.46
CA THR A 48 8.24 4.89 -8.07
C THR A 48 8.11 6.11 -7.16
N LEU A 49 7.37 5.98 -6.08
CA LEU A 49 7.22 7.07 -5.11
C LEU A 49 8.59 7.50 -4.57
N SER A 50 8.89 8.79 -4.65
CA SER A 50 10.05 9.36 -3.98
C SER A 50 9.93 9.17 -2.46
N ILE A 51 11.06 9.26 -1.76
CA ILE A 51 11.07 9.19 -0.28
C ILE A 51 10.12 10.24 0.34
N MET A 52 10.03 11.42 -0.24
CA MET A 52 9.14 12.49 0.25
C MET A 52 7.67 12.09 0.08
N GLU A 53 7.29 11.56 -1.07
CA GLU A 53 5.91 11.11 -1.33
C GLU A 53 5.53 9.95 -0.40
N ARG A 54 6.45 9.01 -0.14
CA ARG A 54 6.25 7.94 0.85
C ARG A 54 6.04 8.50 2.25
N ILE A 55 6.84 9.49 2.68
CA ILE A 55 6.68 10.15 3.99
C ILE A 55 5.29 10.79 4.10
N LEU A 56 4.91 11.60 3.10
CA LEU A 56 3.61 12.27 3.08
C LEU A 56 2.43 11.29 3.06
N PHE A 57 2.60 10.16 2.39
CA PHE A 57 1.61 9.10 2.38
C PHE A 57 1.52 8.39 3.73
N LEU A 58 2.65 7.95 4.29
CA LEU A 58 2.72 7.24 5.58
C LEU A 58 2.16 8.06 6.74
N GLN A 59 2.28 9.39 6.71
CA GLN A 59 1.65 10.26 7.71
C GLN A 59 0.13 10.11 7.80
N ARG A 60 -0.52 9.64 6.72
CA ARG A 60 -1.98 9.45 6.66
C ARG A 60 -2.39 8.05 7.09
N VAL A 61 -1.45 7.12 7.18
CA VAL A 61 -1.70 5.76 7.63
C VAL A 61 -1.82 5.75 9.15
N PRO A 62 -2.93 5.29 9.74
CA PRO A 62 -3.17 5.35 11.20
C PRO A 62 -2.04 4.75 12.03
N LEU A 63 -1.38 3.71 11.51
CA LEU A 63 -0.26 3.03 12.15
C LEU A 63 0.95 3.94 12.36
N PHE A 64 1.20 4.89 11.46
CA PHE A 64 2.37 5.76 11.43
C PHE A 64 2.05 7.24 11.64
N ALA A 65 0.78 7.62 11.77
CA ALA A 65 0.32 9.00 11.84
C ALA A 65 0.93 9.81 13.00
N ASN A 66 1.33 9.13 14.08
CA ASN A 66 1.90 9.77 15.28
C ASN A 66 3.43 9.72 15.31
N LEU A 67 4.10 9.19 14.26
CA LEU A 67 5.55 9.14 14.21
C LEU A 67 6.14 10.53 13.87
N PRO A 68 7.23 10.93 14.54
CA PRO A 68 7.99 12.11 14.15
C PRO A 68 8.52 12.02 12.71
N PRO A 69 8.76 13.17 12.04
CA PRO A 69 9.22 13.18 10.64
C PRO A 69 10.50 12.38 10.38
N GLY A 70 11.43 12.37 11.32
CA GLY A 70 12.68 11.61 11.22
C GLY A 70 12.47 10.10 11.18
N GLU A 71 11.45 9.60 11.86
CA GLU A 71 11.09 8.18 11.91
C GLU A 71 10.26 7.77 10.71
N LEU A 72 9.33 8.63 10.29
CA LEU A 72 8.62 8.43 9.02
C LEU A 72 9.60 8.31 7.84
N LYS A 73 10.70 9.08 7.87
CA LYS A 73 11.78 8.94 6.89
C LYS A 73 12.44 7.57 6.95
N GLN A 74 12.68 7.02 8.14
CA GLN A 74 13.24 5.67 8.29
C GLN A 74 12.28 4.62 7.74
N VAL A 75 10.99 4.68 8.12
CA VAL A 75 9.95 3.78 7.57
C VAL A 75 9.86 3.89 6.05
N ALA A 76 9.86 5.10 5.51
CA ALA A 76 9.81 5.35 4.07
C ALA A 76 11.04 4.79 3.32
N ALA A 77 12.21 4.77 3.97
CA ALA A 77 13.46 4.27 3.39
C ALA A 77 13.53 2.75 3.33
N ILE A 78 12.94 2.04 4.30
CA ILE A 78 12.92 0.57 4.34
C ILE A 78 11.74 -0.02 3.58
N ALA A 79 10.65 0.72 3.42
CA ALA A 79 9.52 0.30 2.63
C ALA A 79 9.89 0.26 1.14
N TYR A 80 9.52 -0.81 0.44
CA TYR A 80 9.66 -0.90 -1.00
C TYR A 80 8.30 -0.98 -1.68
N GLU A 81 8.24 -0.56 -2.95
CA GLU A 81 7.00 -0.63 -3.72
C GLU A 81 6.84 -1.96 -4.42
N HIS A 82 5.60 -2.43 -4.44
CA HIS A 82 5.18 -3.51 -5.30
C HIS A 82 3.87 -3.14 -6.00
N VAL A 83 3.74 -3.54 -7.25
CA VAL A 83 2.51 -3.38 -8.04
C VAL A 83 1.99 -4.76 -8.38
N PHE A 84 0.73 -4.99 -8.10
CA PHE A 84 0.00 -6.20 -8.44
C PHE A 84 -1.02 -5.87 -9.51
N SER A 85 -1.17 -6.77 -10.47
CA SER A 85 -2.21 -6.67 -11.50
C SER A 85 -3.54 -7.20 -11.01
N GLU A 86 -4.61 -6.89 -11.74
CA GLU A 86 -5.95 -7.41 -11.46
C GLU A 86 -5.93 -8.93 -11.23
N ASP A 87 -6.61 -9.38 -10.17
CA ASP A 87 -6.73 -10.77 -9.74
C ASP A 87 -5.45 -11.44 -9.22
N ASP A 88 -4.31 -10.73 -9.17
CA ASP A 88 -3.10 -11.28 -8.55
C ASP A 88 -3.34 -11.70 -7.10
N VAL A 89 -2.79 -12.85 -6.73
CA VAL A 89 -2.77 -13.33 -5.36
C VAL A 89 -1.56 -12.74 -4.66
N ILE A 90 -1.81 -11.78 -3.78
CA ILE A 90 -0.79 -11.07 -3.00
C ILE A 90 -0.24 -11.97 -1.88
N ALA A 91 -1.13 -12.70 -1.21
CA ALA A 91 -0.79 -13.68 -0.17
C ALA A 91 -1.86 -14.76 -0.08
N ARG A 92 -1.51 -15.96 0.36
CA ARG A 92 -2.46 -17.08 0.54
C ARG A 92 -2.66 -17.38 2.01
N GLN A 93 -3.89 -17.69 2.40
CA GLN A 93 -4.20 -18.21 3.72
C GLN A 93 -3.37 -19.46 4.03
N GLY A 94 -2.82 -19.54 5.24
CA GLY A 94 -1.99 -20.65 5.68
C GLY A 94 -0.52 -20.58 5.29
N GLU A 95 -0.11 -19.69 4.38
CA GLU A 95 1.29 -19.44 4.07
C GLU A 95 1.98 -18.64 5.18
N GLN A 96 3.28 -18.87 5.37
CA GLN A 96 4.06 -18.04 6.29
C GLN A 96 4.17 -16.62 5.74
N GLY A 97 3.79 -15.62 6.54
CA GLY A 97 3.88 -14.23 6.15
C GLY A 97 5.08 -13.56 6.78
N ASP A 98 5.92 -12.93 5.97
CA ASP A 98 7.15 -12.24 6.37
C ASP A 98 7.13 -10.73 6.08
N GLU A 99 6.01 -10.21 5.58
CA GLU A 99 5.82 -8.80 5.27
C GLU A 99 4.37 -8.35 5.47
N MET A 100 4.19 -7.04 5.66
CA MET A 100 2.91 -6.35 5.61
C MET A 100 2.84 -5.41 4.42
N TYR A 101 1.63 -5.10 4.00
CA TYR A 101 1.34 -4.29 2.83
C TYR A 101 0.51 -3.07 3.20
N ILE A 102 0.90 -1.89 2.76
CA ILE A 102 0.15 -0.64 2.90
C ILE A 102 -0.34 -0.27 1.52
N ILE A 103 -1.64 -0.15 1.34
CA ILE A 103 -2.26 0.12 0.04
C ILE A 103 -2.09 1.60 -0.29
N VAL A 104 -1.37 1.88 -1.38
CA VAL A 104 -1.16 3.24 -1.89
C VAL A 104 -2.26 3.63 -2.86
N ASP A 105 -2.61 2.69 -3.75
CA ASP A 105 -3.64 2.86 -4.78
C ASP A 105 -4.26 1.51 -5.13
N GLY A 106 -5.51 1.51 -5.59
CA GLY A 106 -6.28 0.29 -5.85
C GLY A 106 -6.92 -0.29 -4.59
N GLU A 107 -7.46 -1.50 -4.69
CA GLU A 107 -8.18 -2.17 -3.61
C GLU A 107 -7.72 -3.62 -3.45
N VAL A 108 -7.80 -4.14 -2.23
CA VAL A 108 -7.44 -5.52 -1.87
C VAL A 108 -8.61 -6.22 -1.23
N ARG A 109 -8.99 -7.33 -1.79
CA ARG A 109 -9.99 -8.23 -1.23
C ARG A 109 -9.34 -9.19 -0.24
N VAL A 110 -9.86 -9.22 0.97
CA VAL A 110 -9.44 -10.15 2.03
C VAL A 110 -10.41 -11.32 2.05
N LEU A 111 -9.91 -12.53 1.80
CA LEU A 111 -10.73 -13.73 1.59
C LEU A 111 -10.36 -14.81 2.61
N ALA A 112 -11.34 -15.32 3.35
CA ALA A 112 -11.17 -16.54 4.14
C ALA A 112 -11.51 -17.77 3.29
N GLU A 113 -10.63 -18.74 3.32
CA GLU A 113 -10.91 -20.07 2.76
C GLU A 113 -11.60 -20.91 3.82
N LEU A 114 -12.84 -21.30 3.53
CA LEU A 114 -13.68 -22.13 4.38
C LEU A 114 -13.57 -23.60 3.96
N GLU A 115 -14.11 -24.47 4.80
CA GLU A 115 -14.22 -25.90 4.48
C GLU A 115 -14.93 -26.13 3.14
N ARG A 116 -14.51 -27.18 2.41
CA ARG A 116 -15.02 -27.57 1.08
C ARG A 116 -14.71 -26.57 -0.04
N GLY A 117 -13.65 -25.78 0.05
CA GLY A 117 -13.22 -24.88 -1.01
C GLY A 117 -14.10 -23.65 -1.24
N LYS A 118 -14.98 -23.33 -0.29
CA LYS A 118 -15.71 -22.06 -0.31
C LYS A 118 -14.82 -20.94 0.17
N THR A 119 -14.95 -19.77 -0.44
CA THR A 119 -14.30 -18.54 0.00
C THR A 119 -15.35 -17.55 0.50
N GLU A 120 -15.03 -16.82 1.55
CA GLU A 120 -15.85 -15.75 2.09
C GLU A 120 -15.04 -14.45 2.07
N GLU A 121 -15.64 -13.37 1.55
CA GLU A 121 -15.03 -12.06 1.58
C GLU A 121 -15.18 -11.46 2.98
N LEU A 122 -14.05 -11.33 3.67
CA LEU A 122 -13.99 -10.73 5.00
C LEU A 122 -13.95 -9.21 4.96
N ALA A 123 -13.27 -8.63 3.99
CA ALA A 123 -13.13 -7.19 3.83
C ALA A 123 -12.69 -6.81 2.41
N LEU A 124 -13.01 -5.59 2.04
CA LEU A 124 -12.36 -4.84 0.97
C LEU A 124 -11.55 -3.72 1.62
N ARG A 125 -10.27 -3.58 1.27
CA ARG A 125 -9.36 -2.59 1.82
C ARG A 125 -8.84 -1.69 0.70
N GLY A 126 -8.76 -0.39 0.99
CA GLY A 126 -8.38 0.63 0.01
C GLY A 126 -7.18 1.49 0.44
N PRO A 127 -6.91 2.59 -0.28
CA PRO A 127 -5.76 3.44 -0.03
C PRO A 127 -5.68 3.99 1.40
N GLY A 128 -4.49 3.90 2.01
CA GLY A 128 -4.23 4.30 3.40
C GLY A 128 -4.52 3.20 4.43
N GLU A 129 -5.14 2.11 4.02
CA GLU A 129 -5.29 0.92 4.85
C GLU A 129 -4.10 -0.03 4.66
N TYR A 130 -3.98 -1.03 5.53
CA TYR A 130 -2.91 -2.01 5.49
C TYR A 130 -3.43 -3.42 5.80
N VAL A 131 -2.71 -4.41 5.31
CA VAL A 131 -3.03 -5.83 5.43
C VAL A 131 -1.77 -6.66 5.68
N GLY A 132 -1.92 -7.86 6.23
CA GLY A 132 -0.81 -8.79 6.48
C GLY A 132 -0.03 -8.52 7.76
N GLU A 133 -0.35 -7.47 8.52
CA GLU A 133 0.30 -7.12 9.78
C GLU A 133 0.08 -8.19 10.86
N MET A 134 -1.08 -8.86 10.85
CA MET A 134 -1.41 -9.84 11.88
C MET A 134 -0.39 -10.98 11.90
N SER A 135 -0.05 -11.55 10.74
CA SER A 135 0.89 -12.67 10.66
C SER A 135 2.31 -12.29 11.06
N ILE A 136 2.76 -11.06 10.78
CA ILE A 136 4.11 -10.62 11.18
C ILE A 136 4.18 -10.29 12.67
N ILE A 137 3.06 -9.90 13.30
CA ILE A 137 2.96 -9.62 14.73
C ILE A 137 2.84 -10.91 15.54
N SER A 138 1.94 -11.81 15.14
CA SER A 138 1.71 -13.09 15.85
C SER A 138 2.74 -14.16 15.51
N GLN A 139 3.51 -13.98 14.41
CA GLN A 139 4.40 -14.99 13.83
C GLN A 139 3.66 -16.28 13.41
N GLU A 140 2.37 -16.16 13.15
CA GLU A 140 1.50 -17.23 12.66
C GLU A 140 1.31 -17.16 11.15
N PRO A 141 0.90 -18.25 10.49
CA PRO A 141 0.54 -18.23 9.08
C PRO A 141 -0.54 -17.19 8.76
N ARG A 142 -0.61 -16.77 7.49
CA ARG A 142 -1.62 -15.84 6.99
C ARG A 142 -3.04 -16.32 7.36
N MET A 143 -3.82 -15.48 8.02
CA MET A 143 -5.19 -15.80 8.45
C MET A 143 -6.19 -15.76 7.29
N ALA A 144 -5.85 -15.09 6.19
CA ALA A 144 -6.69 -14.93 5.03
C ALA A 144 -5.83 -14.78 3.76
N SER A 145 -6.42 -15.08 2.62
CA SER A 145 -5.85 -14.79 1.31
C SER A 145 -6.11 -13.33 0.94
N LEU A 146 -5.13 -12.71 0.27
CA LEU A 146 -5.20 -11.32 -0.23
C LEU A 146 -5.17 -11.36 -1.74
N ARG A 147 -6.14 -10.68 -2.39
CA ARG A 147 -6.25 -10.62 -3.85
C ARG A 147 -6.42 -9.19 -4.31
N ALA A 148 -5.71 -8.80 -5.35
CA ALA A 148 -5.84 -7.50 -5.99
C ALA A 148 -7.19 -7.33 -6.68
N VAL A 149 -7.79 -6.14 -6.57
CA VAL A 149 -8.99 -5.71 -7.31
C VAL A 149 -8.57 -4.56 -8.22
N GLY A 150 -8.45 -4.85 -9.51
CA GLY A 150 -7.75 -3.98 -10.44
C GLY A 150 -6.23 -3.95 -10.18
N ASP A 151 -5.54 -2.97 -10.75
CA ASP A 151 -4.14 -2.73 -10.47
C ASP A 151 -3.98 -2.15 -9.06
N VAL A 152 -3.10 -2.72 -8.25
CA VAL A 152 -2.88 -2.30 -6.87
C VAL A 152 -1.42 -1.96 -6.64
N ARG A 153 -1.17 -0.75 -6.14
CA ARG A 153 0.16 -0.32 -5.70
C ARG A 153 0.25 -0.37 -4.18
N MET A 154 1.32 -0.95 -3.67
CA MET A 154 1.55 -1.09 -2.24
C MET A 154 2.94 -0.66 -1.84
N LEU A 155 3.07 -0.21 -0.59
CA LEU A 155 4.33 -0.17 0.15
C LEU A 155 4.42 -1.43 1.03
N CYS A 156 5.47 -2.20 0.83
CA CYS A 156 5.75 -3.43 1.56
C CYS A 156 6.78 -3.16 2.65
N ILE A 157 6.57 -3.71 3.84
CA ILE A 157 7.51 -3.64 4.96
C ILE A 157 7.72 -5.04 5.48
N GLY A 158 8.99 -5.49 5.51
CA GLY A 158 9.34 -6.80 6.03
C GLY A 158 9.14 -6.91 7.55
N GLN A 159 8.95 -8.13 8.02
CA GLN A 159 8.72 -8.43 9.45
C GLN A 159 9.84 -7.88 10.34
N LYS A 160 11.11 -8.08 9.97
CA LYS A 160 12.25 -7.62 10.78
C LYS A 160 12.31 -6.11 10.91
N GLU A 161 12.03 -5.41 9.82
CA GLU A 161 11.98 -3.96 9.76
C GLU A 161 10.83 -3.42 10.61
N PHE A 162 9.65 -4.06 10.51
CA PHE A 162 8.48 -3.71 11.31
C PHE A 162 8.69 -3.96 12.81
N GLU A 163 9.27 -5.12 13.18
CA GLU A 163 9.64 -5.42 14.56
C GLU A 163 10.65 -4.39 15.12
N GLY A 164 11.60 -3.94 14.30
CA GLY A 164 12.54 -2.87 14.65
C GLY A 164 11.81 -1.58 15.02
N ILE A 165 10.86 -1.14 14.20
CA ILE A 165 10.03 0.05 14.44
C ILE A 165 9.26 -0.09 15.77
N ILE A 166 8.57 -1.22 15.96
CA ILE A 166 7.78 -1.46 17.19
C ILE A 166 8.66 -1.48 18.44
N ARG A 167 9.83 -2.10 18.37
CA ARG A 167 10.76 -2.21 19.51
C ARG A 167 11.34 -0.87 19.93
N GLU A 168 11.64 -0.01 18.96
CA GLU A 168 12.19 1.32 19.21
C GLU A 168 11.11 2.32 19.65
N ARG A 169 9.81 2.02 19.36
CA ARG A 169 8.70 2.96 19.52
C ARG A 169 7.45 2.32 20.11
N PRO A 170 7.31 2.39 21.44
CA PRO A 170 6.11 1.87 22.11
C PRO A 170 4.80 2.51 21.63
N GLU A 171 4.82 3.75 21.14
CA GLU A 171 3.66 4.46 20.60
C GLU A 171 3.11 3.76 19.36
N THR A 172 3.98 3.21 18.51
CA THR A 172 3.58 2.41 17.34
C THR A 172 2.85 1.14 17.79
N SER A 173 3.30 0.49 18.87
CA SER A 173 2.62 -0.67 19.45
C SER A 173 1.18 -0.34 19.88
N LEU A 174 0.96 0.83 20.47
CA LEU A 174 -0.39 1.29 20.85
C LEU A 174 -1.27 1.55 19.62
N ALA A 175 -0.70 2.08 18.53
CA ALA A 175 -1.44 2.27 17.28
C ALA A 175 -1.86 0.91 16.68
N VAL A 176 -0.95 -0.07 16.67
CA VAL A 176 -1.25 -1.45 16.26
C VAL A 176 -2.40 -2.04 17.09
N ILE A 177 -2.31 -1.96 18.42
CA ILE A 177 -3.34 -2.47 19.33
C ILE A 177 -4.70 -1.86 19.03
N ARG A 178 -4.78 -0.55 18.82
CA ARG A 178 -6.06 0.12 18.48
C ARG A 178 -6.68 -0.45 17.21
N VAL A 179 -5.89 -0.62 16.17
CA VAL A 179 -6.40 -1.18 14.91
C VAL A 179 -6.85 -2.64 15.08
N LEU A 180 -6.09 -3.45 15.82
CA LEU A 180 -6.49 -4.83 16.09
C LEU A 180 -7.83 -4.90 16.87
N ILE A 181 -8.05 -3.97 17.82
CA ILE A 181 -9.32 -3.85 18.53
C ILE A 181 -10.45 -3.46 17.56
N GLU A 182 -10.21 -2.54 16.63
CA GLU A 182 -11.22 -2.13 15.64
C GLU A 182 -11.58 -3.31 14.71
N ARG A 183 -10.59 -4.04 14.21
CA ARG A 183 -10.81 -5.24 13.38
C ARG A 183 -11.55 -6.35 14.13
N LEU A 184 -11.25 -6.54 15.41
CA LEU A 184 -11.98 -7.49 16.26
C LEU A 184 -13.45 -7.10 16.39
N LYS A 185 -13.75 -5.81 16.58
CA LYS A 185 -15.14 -5.31 16.62
C LYS A 185 -15.85 -5.51 15.28
N GLU A 186 -15.18 -5.25 14.17
CA GLU A 186 -15.73 -5.51 12.82
C GLU A 186 -16.09 -6.99 12.64
N ALA A 187 -15.21 -7.89 13.07
CA ALA A 187 -15.46 -9.34 13.01
C ALA A 187 -16.65 -9.75 13.88
N GLN A 188 -16.71 -9.29 15.14
CA GLN A 188 -17.82 -9.58 16.06
C GLN A 188 -19.16 -9.01 15.59
N GLY A 189 -19.15 -7.82 14.94
CA GLY A 189 -20.37 -7.21 14.39
C GLY A 189 -20.98 -8.02 13.22
N ARG A 190 -20.23 -8.92 12.61
CA ARG A 190 -20.72 -9.84 11.56
C ARG A 190 -21.35 -11.12 12.10
N GLU A 191 -21.04 -11.51 13.34
CA GLU A 191 -21.58 -12.69 13.98
C GLU A 191 -22.95 -12.44 14.65
N THR A 192 -23.43 -11.20 14.65
CA THR A 192 -24.74 -10.86 15.23
C THR A 192 -25.79 -10.90 14.15
N PRO A 193 -26.70 -11.89 14.11
CA PRO A 193 -27.79 -12.01 13.13
C PRO A 193 -28.86 -10.92 13.31
#